data_870fb78d18ea7461d3c31b811add12c9
#
_entry.id   870fb78d18ea7461d3c31b811add12c9
#
_cell.length_a   1.000
_cell.length_b   1.000
_cell.length_c   1.000
_cell.angle_alpha   90.00
_cell.angle_beta   90.00
_cell.angle_gamma   90.00
#
_symmetry.space_group_name_H-M   'P 1'
#
loop_
_entity.id
_entity.type
_entity.pdbx_description
1 polymer ?
#
loop_
_entity_poly.entity_id
_entity_poly.type
_entity_poly.pdbx_seq_one_letter_code
_entity_poly.pdbx_strand_id
1 'polypeptide(L)'
;CVNCRKMEEQVWTRDDIYSVITDDYILVSLYVDDRKQLDSDNTFNFLKPTGGTKAIKTVGDKWATFQTVNFKNNSQPYYILIDKDFNLLNSPLGYTPDADAYLEWLQQGLNTFSKTNKN
;
A
#
# COMPACT_ATOMS: atom_id res chain seq x y z
N CYS A 1 -6.64 -3.94 11.99
CA CYS A 1 -7.36 -3.87 10.71
C CYS A 1 -7.97 -5.24 10.37
N VAL A 2 -9.29 -5.37 10.58
CA VAL A 2 -10.02 -6.63 10.34
C VAL A 2 -9.98 -6.99 8.85
N ASN A 3 -10.22 -6.03 7.98
CA ASN A 3 -10.23 -6.27 6.53
C ASN A 3 -8.84 -6.63 5.99
N CYS A 4 -7.78 -6.10 6.59
CA CYS A 4 -6.41 -6.49 6.25
C CYS A 4 -6.17 -7.97 6.54
N ARG A 5 -6.61 -8.43 7.72
CA ARG A 5 -6.49 -9.85 8.10
C ARG A 5 -7.33 -10.74 7.18
N LYS A 6 -8.52 -10.29 6.81
CA LYS A 6 -9.37 -11.04 5.86
C LYS A 6 -8.70 -11.21 4.50
N MET A 7 -8.07 -10.18 3.99
CA MET A 7 -7.33 -10.29 2.72
C MET A 7 -6.19 -11.30 2.82
N GLU A 8 -5.42 -11.24 3.89
CA GLU A 8 -4.33 -12.18 4.12
C GLU A 8 -4.81 -13.63 4.24
N GLU A 9 -5.93 -13.86 4.89
CA GLU A 9 -6.45 -15.20 5.15
C GLU A 9 -7.27 -15.78 4.00
N GLN A 10 -8.01 -14.95 3.27
CA GLN A 10 -9.00 -15.41 2.29
C GLN A 10 -8.57 -15.19 0.83
N VAL A 11 -7.71 -14.23 0.57
CA VAL A 11 -7.28 -13.87 -0.79
C VAL A 11 -5.83 -14.28 -1.03
N TRP A 12 -4.92 -13.85 -0.18
CA TRP A 12 -3.48 -14.09 -0.35
C TRP A 12 -3.08 -15.55 -0.19
N THR A 13 -3.90 -16.37 0.48
CA THR A 13 -3.64 -17.80 0.68
C THR A 13 -4.02 -18.65 -0.53
N ARG A 14 -4.73 -18.10 -1.50
CA ARG A 14 -5.01 -18.82 -2.75
C ARG A 14 -3.70 -19.00 -3.52
N ASP A 15 -3.42 -20.22 -3.95
CA ASP A 15 -2.09 -20.59 -4.49
C ASP A 15 -1.64 -19.71 -5.65
N ASP A 16 -2.53 -19.39 -6.58
CA ASP A 16 -2.19 -18.57 -7.74
C ASP A 16 -1.86 -17.12 -7.34
N ILE A 17 -2.58 -16.57 -6.39
CA ILE A 17 -2.35 -15.20 -5.88
C ILE A 17 -1.04 -15.18 -5.07
N TYR A 18 -0.85 -16.16 -4.20
CA TYR A 18 0.37 -16.28 -3.41
C TYR A 18 1.60 -16.36 -4.31
N SER A 19 1.53 -17.17 -5.37
CA SER A 19 2.63 -17.31 -6.33
C SER A 19 2.94 -16.00 -7.04
N VAL A 20 1.93 -15.26 -7.49
CA VAL A 20 2.14 -13.97 -8.15
C VAL A 20 2.81 -12.97 -7.21
N ILE A 21 2.32 -12.87 -5.97
CA ILE A 21 2.87 -11.93 -5.00
C ILE A 21 4.33 -12.26 -4.66
N THR A 22 4.64 -13.56 -4.45
CA THR A 22 5.98 -13.98 -4.02
C THR A 22 6.98 -14.05 -5.16
N ASP A 23 6.55 -14.41 -6.38
CA ASP A 23 7.45 -14.65 -7.51
C ASP A 23 7.62 -13.42 -8.40
N ASP A 24 6.57 -12.61 -8.55
CA ASP A 24 6.53 -11.52 -9.52
C ASP A 24 6.59 -10.13 -8.89
N TYR A 25 6.38 -10.03 -7.58
CA TYR A 25 6.41 -8.78 -6.84
C TYR A 25 7.36 -8.84 -5.66
N ILE A 26 7.76 -7.68 -5.16
CA ILE A 26 8.41 -7.54 -3.86
C ILE A 26 7.36 -6.91 -2.94
N LEU A 27 6.95 -7.66 -1.91
CA LEU A 27 5.93 -7.19 -0.97
C LEU A 27 6.55 -6.29 0.09
N VAL A 28 6.00 -5.10 0.22
CA VAL A 28 6.34 -4.16 1.30
C VAL A 28 5.06 -3.81 2.05
N SER A 29 5.08 -3.97 3.36
CA SER A 29 3.94 -3.63 4.23
C SER A 29 4.28 -2.40 5.06
N LEU A 30 3.45 -1.37 4.93
CA LEU A 30 3.58 -0.13 5.70
C LEU A 30 2.42 -0.05 6.68
N TYR A 31 2.71 -0.23 7.98
CA TYR A 31 1.69 -0.30 9.02
C TYR A 31 1.35 1.10 9.51
N VAL A 32 0.19 1.61 9.12
CA VAL A 32 -0.28 2.95 9.46
C VAL A 32 -0.74 3.07 10.92
N ASP A 33 -0.91 1.95 11.60
CA ASP A 33 -1.29 1.87 13.01
C ASP A 33 -0.14 1.44 13.93
N ASP A 34 1.08 1.39 13.42
CA ASP A 34 2.26 1.04 14.21
C ASP A 34 2.51 2.12 15.27
N ARG A 35 2.54 1.70 16.54
CA ARG A 35 2.72 2.60 17.70
C ARG A 35 4.18 2.85 18.06
N LYS A 36 5.12 2.24 17.33
CA LYS A 36 6.54 2.45 17.57
C LYS A 36 6.88 3.93 17.43
N GLN A 37 7.55 4.50 18.43
CA GLN A 37 7.95 5.89 18.42
C GLN A 37 9.09 6.12 17.42
N LEU A 38 9.01 7.21 16.68
CA LEU A 38 10.12 7.68 15.88
C LEU A 38 11.22 8.25 16.81
N ASP A 39 12.46 8.18 16.38
CA ASP A 39 13.55 8.89 17.05
C ASP A 39 13.23 10.38 17.09
N SER A 40 13.66 11.07 18.15
CA SER A 40 13.35 12.49 18.34
C SER A 40 13.74 13.36 17.14
N ASP A 41 14.82 12.99 16.44
CA ASP A 41 15.30 13.71 15.26
C ASP A 41 14.41 13.49 14.02
N ASN A 42 13.55 12.48 14.05
CA ASN A 42 12.67 12.11 12.93
C ASN A 42 11.22 12.49 13.16
N THR A 43 10.89 13.07 14.33
CA THR A 43 9.56 13.60 14.59
C THR A 43 9.40 14.96 13.92
N PHE A 44 8.20 15.27 13.45
CA PHE A 44 7.91 16.55 12.83
C PHE A 44 6.42 16.88 12.92
N ASN A 45 6.08 18.14 12.62
CA ASN A 45 4.71 18.59 12.51
C ASN A 45 4.33 18.70 11.04
N PHE A 46 3.22 18.08 10.66
CA PHE A 46 2.69 18.13 9.31
C PHE A 46 1.58 19.18 9.23
N LEU A 47 1.69 20.10 8.28
CA LEU A 47 0.67 21.12 8.05
C LEU A 47 -0.47 20.51 7.22
N LYS A 48 -1.66 20.44 7.82
CA LYS A 48 -2.83 19.87 7.14
C LYS A 48 -3.35 20.83 6.06
N PRO A 49 -3.83 20.32 4.91
CA PRO A 49 -4.50 21.16 3.90
C PRO A 49 -5.72 21.89 4.43
N THR A 50 -6.41 21.34 5.44
CA THR A 50 -7.61 21.92 6.07
C THR A 50 -7.27 22.95 7.15
N GLY A 51 -5.97 23.21 7.39
CA GLY A 51 -5.50 24.09 8.45
C GLY A 51 -5.11 23.30 9.70
N GLY A 52 -4.27 23.89 10.53
CA GLY A 52 -3.73 23.26 11.73
C GLY A 52 -2.57 22.31 11.41
N THR A 53 -1.99 21.76 12.46
CA THR A 53 -0.85 20.85 12.36
C THR A 53 -1.17 19.50 12.99
N LYS A 54 -0.53 18.44 12.49
CA LYS A 54 -0.56 17.10 13.06
C LYS A 54 0.86 16.74 13.48
N ALA A 55 1.04 16.33 14.73
CA ALA A 55 2.33 15.84 15.22
C ALA A 55 2.59 14.43 14.69
N ILE A 56 3.71 14.23 14.00
CA ILE A 56 4.15 12.94 13.49
C ILE A 56 5.19 12.38 14.44
N LYS A 57 4.77 11.47 15.31
CA LYS A 57 5.59 10.93 16.40
C LYS A 57 5.82 9.43 16.32
N THR A 58 4.96 8.69 15.61
CA THR A 58 5.05 7.24 15.49
C THR A 58 5.31 6.82 14.05
N VAL A 59 5.79 5.59 13.88
CA VAL A 59 5.96 4.97 12.56
C VAL A 59 4.62 4.94 11.83
N GLY A 60 3.54 4.61 12.52
CA GLY A 60 2.19 4.62 11.95
C GLY A 60 1.78 6.00 11.48
N ASP A 61 2.03 7.04 12.26
CA ASP A 61 1.75 8.44 11.86
C ASP A 61 2.46 8.78 10.54
N LYS A 62 3.72 8.38 10.43
CA LYS A 62 4.53 8.62 9.23
C LYS A 62 3.90 7.98 8.00
N TRP A 63 3.54 6.70 8.08
CA TRP A 63 2.99 5.98 6.95
C TRP A 63 1.56 6.39 6.63
N ALA A 64 0.74 6.71 7.64
CA ALA A 64 -0.61 7.23 7.42
C ALA A 64 -0.57 8.59 6.72
N THR A 65 0.35 9.45 7.09
CA THR A 65 0.56 10.74 6.44
C THR A 65 1.05 10.56 5.00
N PHE A 66 2.00 9.67 4.78
CA PHE A 66 2.49 9.30 3.45
C PHE A 66 1.33 8.88 2.53
N GLN A 67 0.45 8.00 3.02
CA GLN A 67 -0.72 7.54 2.27
C GLN A 67 -1.66 8.70 1.93
N THR A 68 -1.99 9.52 2.92
CA THR A 68 -2.93 10.63 2.75
C THR A 68 -2.40 11.67 1.77
N VAL A 69 -1.13 12.04 1.88
CA VAL A 69 -0.52 13.07 1.03
C VAL A 69 -0.40 12.60 -0.42
N ASN A 70 0.04 11.36 -0.63
CA ASN A 70 0.34 10.87 -1.98
C ASN A 70 -0.89 10.33 -2.71
N PHE A 71 -1.87 9.80 -1.98
CA PHE A 71 -3.02 9.11 -2.59
C PHE A 71 -4.36 9.70 -2.21
N LYS A 72 -4.38 10.71 -1.34
CA LYS A 72 -5.61 11.37 -0.85
C LYS A 72 -6.62 10.35 -0.32
N ASN A 73 -6.12 9.32 0.36
CA ASN A 73 -6.89 8.21 0.86
C ASN A 73 -6.31 7.76 2.21
N ASN A 74 -7.19 7.43 3.15
CA ASN A 74 -6.79 6.94 4.47
C ASN A 74 -7.45 5.60 4.82
N SER A 75 -8.04 4.93 3.84
CA SER A 75 -8.69 3.64 4.05
C SER A 75 -7.67 2.51 4.17
N GLN A 76 -8.11 1.40 4.78
CA GLN A 76 -7.29 0.20 4.98
C GLN A 76 -8.14 -1.04 4.79
N PRO A 77 -7.60 -2.06 4.13
CA PRO A 77 -6.29 -2.10 3.48
C PRO A 77 -6.23 -1.20 2.25
N TYR A 78 -5.04 -0.81 1.84
CA TYR A 78 -4.83 -0.03 0.63
C TYR A 78 -3.61 -0.56 -0.09
N TYR A 79 -3.78 -0.96 -1.34
CA TYR A 79 -2.75 -1.64 -2.13
C TYR A 79 -2.32 -0.78 -3.30
N ILE A 80 -1.02 -0.75 -3.52
CA ILE A 80 -0.40 0.06 -4.56
C ILE A 80 0.63 -0.80 -5.26
N LEU A 81 0.61 -0.78 -6.58
CA LEU A 81 1.62 -1.45 -7.43
C LEU A 81 2.48 -0.37 -8.05
N ILE A 82 3.77 -0.43 -7.80
CA ILE A 82 4.73 0.58 -8.30
C ILE A 82 5.94 -0.12 -8.90
N ASP A 83 6.63 0.58 -9.79
CA ASP A 83 7.93 0.17 -10.29
C ASP A 83 9.06 0.81 -9.45
N LYS A 84 10.31 0.58 -9.85
CA LYS A 84 11.48 1.13 -9.15
C LYS A 84 11.54 2.66 -9.12
N ASP A 85 10.85 3.31 -10.05
CA ASP A 85 10.81 4.77 -10.18
C ASP A 85 9.54 5.36 -9.53
N PHE A 86 8.78 4.57 -8.77
CA PHE A 86 7.54 4.93 -8.10
C PHE A 86 6.39 5.28 -9.05
N ASN A 87 6.45 4.80 -10.30
CA ASN A 87 5.32 4.91 -11.21
C ASN A 87 4.25 3.89 -10.86
N LEU A 88 2.99 4.30 -10.83
CA LEU A 88 1.88 3.40 -10.59
C LEU A 88 1.71 2.45 -11.78
N LEU A 89 1.60 1.17 -11.50
CA LEU A 89 1.38 0.12 -12.50
C LEU A 89 -0.10 -0.18 -12.71
N ASN A 90 -0.94 0.23 -11.78
CA ASN A 90 -2.39 0.12 -11.85
C ASN A 90 -3.02 1.13 -10.89
N SER A 91 -4.32 1.33 -10.98
CA SER A 91 -5.02 2.15 -10.00
C SER A 91 -4.91 1.52 -8.62
N PRO A 92 -4.73 2.31 -7.55
CA PRO A 92 -4.72 1.76 -6.20
C PRO A 92 -6.01 1.01 -5.90
N LEU A 93 -5.92 0.01 -5.02
CA LEU A 93 -7.03 -0.89 -4.71
C LEU A 93 -7.23 -0.96 -3.19
N GLY A 94 -8.49 -0.89 -2.76
CA GLY A 94 -8.86 -1.07 -1.37
C GLY A 94 -9.23 -2.52 -1.04
N TYR A 95 -10.10 -2.69 -0.05
CA TYR A 95 -10.58 -4.02 0.34
C TYR A 95 -11.30 -4.69 -0.83
N THR A 96 -10.78 -5.84 -1.26
CA THR A 96 -11.29 -6.59 -2.42
C THR A 96 -11.33 -8.07 -2.07
N PRO A 97 -12.41 -8.55 -1.43
CA PRO A 97 -12.52 -9.95 -1.04
C PRO A 97 -12.73 -10.91 -2.22
N ASP A 98 -13.08 -10.39 -3.39
CA ASP A 98 -13.16 -11.18 -4.62
C ASP A 98 -11.74 -11.51 -5.10
N ALA A 99 -11.33 -12.75 -4.86
CA ALA A 99 -9.97 -13.21 -5.16
C ALA A 99 -9.67 -13.14 -6.66
N ASP A 100 -10.63 -13.44 -7.53
CA ASP A 100 -10.41 -13.36 -8.98
C ASP A 100 -10.18 -11.93 -9.44
N ALA A 101 -10.93 -10.97 -8.89
CA ALA A 101 -10.74 -9.55 -9.18
C ALA A 101 -9.37 -9.07 -8.70
N TYR A 102 -8.93 -9.53 -7.54
CA TYR A 102 -7.63 -9.17 -6.98
C TYR A 102 -6.49 -9.72 -7.85
N LEU A 103 -6.59 -10.98 -8.27
CA LEU A 103 -5.62 -11.59 -9.16
C LEU A 103 -5.53 -10.84 -10.50
N GLU A 104 -6.68 -10.50 -11.08
CA GLU A 104 -6.72 -9.74 -12.33
C GLU A 104 -6.02 -8.39 -12.17
N TRP A 105 -6.25 -7.70 -11.06
CA TRP A 105 -5.60 -6.43 -10.74
C TRP A 105 -4.07 -6.58 -10.67
N LEU A 106 -3.58 -7.64 -10.01
CA LEU A 106 -2.15 -7.94 -9.95
C LEU A 106 -1.57 -8.21 -11.34
N GLN A 107 -2.28 -8.98 -12.16
CA GLN A 107 -1.82 -9.34 -13.52
C GLN A 107 -1.82 -8.12 -14.45
N GLN A 108 -2.79 -7.23 -14.33
CA GLN A 108 -2.81 -5.98 -15.07
C GLN A 108 -1.60 -5.12 -14.72
N GLY A 109 -1.20 -5.07 -13.45
CA GLY A 109 0.01 -4.38 -13.02
C GLY A 109 1.25 -4.94 -13.66
N LEU A 110 1.37 -6.27 -13.73
CA LEU A 110 2.49 -6.94 -14.39
C LEU A 110 2.51 -6.65 -15.89
N ASN A 111 1.37 -6.61 -16.53
CA ASN A 111 1.28 -6.27 -17.96
C ASN A 111 1.73 -4.83 -18.21
N THR A 112 1.35 -3.90 -17.38
CA THR A 112 1.80 -2.51 -17.45
C THR A 112 3.31 -2.42 -17.27
N PHE A 113 3.85 -3.13 -16.30
CA PHE A 113 5.30 -3.19 -16.05
C PHE A 113 6.05 -3.73 -17.29
N SER A 114 5.57 -4.81 -17.89
CA SER A 114 6.17 -5.40 -19.08
C SER A 114 6.18 -4.43 -20.26
N LYS A 115 5.09 -3.69 -20.47
CA LYS A 115 4.99 -2.70 -21.55
C LYS A 115 5.93 -1.53 -21.32
N THR A 116 6.03 -1.05 -20.07
CA THR A 116 6.85 0.11 -19.72
C THR A 116 8.35 -0.21 -19.85
N ASN A 117 8.75 -1.47 -19.55
CA ASN A 117 10.15 -1.89 -19.58
C ASN A 117 10.55 -2.60 -20.88
N LYS A 118 9.68 -2.61 -21.88
CA LYS A 118 10.02 -3.09 -23.23
C LYS A 118 10.70 -1.96 -24.00
N ASN A 119 11.89 -2.24 -24.43
CA ASN A 119 12.61 -1.41 -25.38
C ASN A 119 12.60 -2.08 -26.74
#